data_a15db954d402981aced91b245a0c2220
#
_entry.id   a15db954d402981aced91b245a0c2220
#
_cell.length_a   1.000
_cell.length_b   1.000
_cell.length_c   1.000
_cell.angle_alpha   90.00
_cell.angle_beta   90.00
_cell.angle_gamma   90.00
#
_symmetry.space_group_name_H-M   'P 1'
#
loop_
_entity.id
_entity.type
_entity.pdbx_description
1 polymer ?
#
loop_
_entity_poly.entity_id
_entity_poly.type
_entity_poly.pdbx_seq_one_letter_code
_entity_poly.pdbx_strand_id
1 'polypeptide(L)'
;MGGADRLGRDALVIETAGLCHRCSPATEHMAASCVLDCTASCRAPGQLGPMLTQADFVVLTKIDMVSQAELEIISWQIRILNPSAALFPVDGLAGYGTDLLAQWLLARPVCTGFERDALRHTMPSGVCSYCVGERRVGSAFQQGVVGKISFEEAPVCGV
;
A
#
# COMPACT_ATOMS: atom_id res chain seq x y z
N MET A 1 16.55 -12.02 7.88
CA MET A 1 15.56 -11.63 8.91
C MET A 1 15.14 -10.19 8.67
N GLY A 2 13.85 -9.95 8.52
CA GLY A 2 13.31 -8.61 8.30
C GLY A 2 13.44 -7.72 9.53
N GLY A 3 13.38 -6.38 9.36
CA GLY A 3 13.42 -5.45 10.47
C GLY A 3 12.30 -5.65 11.49
N ALA A 4 11.10 -6.04 11.04
CA ALA A 4 9.94 -6.33 11.89
C ALA A 4 10.22 -7.52 12.83
N ASP A 5 10.83 -8.60 12.33
CA ASP A 5 11.17 -9.77 13.14
C ASP A 5 12.15 -9.42 14.28
N ARG A 6 13.12 -8.55 13.99
CA ARG A 6 14.09 -8.08 15.01
C ARG A 6 13.43 -7.26 16.12
N LEU A 7 12.33 -6.58 15.79
CA LEU A 7 11.56 -5.76 16.72
C LEU A 7 10.40 -6.52 17.37
N GLY A 8 10.25 -7.82 17.09
CA GLY A 8 9.16 -8.66 17.63
C GLY A 8 7.79 -8.16 17.22
N ARG A 9 7.64 -7.67 15.96
CA ARG A 9 6.38 -7.17 15.43
C ARG A 9 5.77 -8.17 14.46
N ASP A 10 4.47 -8.38 14.57
CA ASP A 10 3.71 -9.33 13.75
C ASP A 10 3.37 -8.77 12.36
N ALA A 11 3.44 -7.47 12.17
CA ALA A 11 3.12 -6.80 10.92
C ALA A 11 4.04 -5.61 10.65
N LEU A 12 4.29 -5.36 9.37
CA LEU A 12 4.98 -4.17 8.87
C LEU A 12 4.06 -3.46 7.87
N VAL A 13 3.77 -2.20 8.15
CA VAL A 13 3.06 -1.31 7.23
C VAL A 13 4.06 -0.35 6.62
N ILE A 14 4.09 -0.30 5.28
CA ILE A 14 4.97 0.60 4.53
C ILE A 14 4.10 1.64 3.83
N GLU A 15 4.23 2.89 4.26
CA GLU A 15 3.62 4.01 3.56
C GLU A 15 4.56 4.51 2.47
N THR A 16 4.01 4.81 1.31
CA THR A 16 4.75 5.33 0.17
C THR A 16 4.06 6.56 -0.42
N ALA A 17 4.78 7.35 -1.18
CA ALA A 17 4.26 8.59 -1.76
C ALA A 17 3.10 8.39 -2.77
N GLY A 18 2.79 7.18 -3.18
CA GLY A 18 1.63 6.87 -4.01
C GLY A 18 1.65 7.44 -5.44
N LEU A 19 2.78 7.96 -5.91
CA LEU A 19 2.86 8.66 -7.20
C LEU A 19 2.93 7.71 -8.40
N CYS A 20 3.63 6.59 -8.26
CA CYS A 20 3.74 5.56 -9.30
C CYS A 20 4.37 4.29 -8.72
N HIS A 21 4.27 3.18 -9.45
CA HIS A 21 4.88 1.91 -9.07
C HIS A 21 6.41 1.96 -8.87
N ARG A 22 7.08 2.97 -9.39
CA ARG A 22 8.52 3.16 -9.21
C ARG A 22 8.85 3.56 -7.78
N CYS A 23 8.07 4.45 -7.18
CA CYS A 23 8.27 4.95 -5.83
C CYS A 23 7.44 4.18 -4.79
N SER A 24 6.44 3.43 -5.24
CA SER A 24 5.55 2.62 -4.42
C SER A 24 5.43 1.19 -4.99
N PRO A 25 6.52 0.42 -4.93
CA PRO A 25 6.52 -0.92 -5.49
C PRO A 25 5.72 -1.89 -4.62
N ALA A 26 4.86 -2.69 -5.25
CA ALA A 26 4.24 -3.85 -4.61
C ALA A 26 4.96 -5.12 -5.03
N THR A 27 5.29 -5.98 -4.07
CA THR A 27 5.89 -7.28 -4.34
C THR A 27 4.84 -8.38 -4.40
N GLU A 28 5.22 -9.56 -4.90
CA GLU A 28 4.28 -10.67 -5.10
C GLU A 28 3.67 -11.18 -3.79
N HIS A 29 4.42 -11.07 -2.69
CA HIS A 29 4.05 -11.64 -1.39
C HIS A 29 3.51 -10.61 -0.39
N MET A 30 3.44 -9.33 -0.75
CA MET A 30 2.86 -8.30 0.13
C MET A 30 1.46 -7.89 -0.34
N ALA A 31 0.60 -7.54 0.61
CA ALA A 31 -0.69 -6.93 0.30
C ALA A 31 -0.48 -5.47 -0.12
N ALA A 32 -0.95 -5.11 -1.31
CA ALA A 32 -0.90 -3.75 -1.82
C ALA A 32 -2.20 -3.01 -1.52
N SER A 33 -2.08 -1.89 -0.83
CA SER A 33 -3.22 -1.01 -0.50
C SER A 33 -3.21 0.24 -1.35
N CYS A 34 -4.39 0.66 -1.80
CA CYS A 34 -4.64 2.01 -2.27
C CYS A 34 -5.52 2.73 -1.24
N VAL A 35 -5.03 3.82 -0.66
CA VAL A 35 -5.80 4.65 0.27
C VAL A 35 -6.33 5.86 -0.48
N LEU A 36 -7.64 6.07 -0.44
CA LEU A 36 -8.34 7.15 -1.14
C LEU A 36 -9.11 8.01 -0.14
N ASP A 37 -8.83 9.31 -0.17
CA ASP A 37 -9.58 10.32 0.54
C ASP A 37 -10.87 10.64 -0.23
N CYS A 38 -12.02 10.33 0.35
CA CYS A 38 -13.31 10.53 -0.30
C CYS A 38 -13.64 12.01 -0.53
N THR A 39 -13.01 12.93 0.22
CA THR A 39 -13.23 14.38 0.06
C THR A 39 -12.50 14.98 -1.13
N ALA A 40 -11.53 14.25 -1.72
CA ALA A 40 -10.71 14.79 -2.81
C ALA A 40 -11.53 15.07 -4.08
N SER A 41 -12.32 14.16 -4.53
CA SER A 41 -13.28 14.30 -5.64
C SER A 41 -13.91 12.94 -5.99
N CYS A 42 -15.15 12.94 -6.47
CA CYS A 42 -15.73 11.73 -7.08
C CYS A 42 -14.96 11.23 -8.30
N ARG A 43 -14.10 12.05 -8.93
CA ARG A 43 -13.24 11.64 -10.05
C ARG A 43 -11.88 11.11 -9.63
N ALA A 44 -11.55 11.17 -8.35
CA ALA A 44 -10.25 10.75 -7.83
C ALA A 44 -9.86 9.30 -8.21
N PRO A 45 -10.76 8.30 -8.21
CA PRO A 45 -10.41 6.95 -8.61
C PRO A 45 -9.76 6.86 -10.00
N GLY A 46 -10.29 7.61 -10.98
CA GLY A 46 -9.75 7.62 -12.34
C GLY A 46 -8.37 8.24 -12.49
N GLN A 47 -7.91 9.00 -11.50
CA GLN A 47 -6.61 9.68 -11.51
C GLN A 47 -5.49 8.85 -10.87
N LEU A 48 -5.82 7.83 -10.09
CA LEU A 48 -4.85 7.02 -9.37
C LEU A 48 -4.11 6.00 -10.26
N GLY A 49 -4.66 5.71 -11.43
CA GLY A 49 -4.02 4.82 -12.41
C GLY A 49 -3.59 3.46 -11.82
N PRO A 50 -2.33 3.06 -12.06
CA PRO A 50 -1.84 1.74 -11.65
C PRO A 50 -1.90 1.47 -10.14
N MET A 51 -1.83 2.51 -9.31
CA MET A 51 -1.91 2.37 -7.85
C MET A 51 -3.26 1.78 -7.42
N LEU A 52 -4.33 2.15 -8.12
CA LEU A 52 -5.66 1.61 -7.89
C LEU A 52 -5.86 0.26 -8.59
N THR A 53 -5.49 0.18 -9.87
CA THR A 53 -5.82 -1.02 -10.69
C THR A 53 -5.08 -2.27 -10.27
N GLN A 54 -4.00 -2.16 -9.51
CA GLN A 54 -3.20 -3.29 -9.03
C GLN A 54 -3.26 -3.48 -7.50
N ALA A 55 -4.08 -2.71 -6.81
CA ALA A 55 -4.28 -2.87 -5.38
C ALA A 55 -5.06 -4.16 -5.07
N ASP A 56 -4.69 -4.87 -4.00
CA ASP A 56 -5.47 -5.99 -3.47
C ASP A 56 -6.69 -5.49 -2.70
N PHE A 57 -6.57 -4.31 -2.12
CA PHE A 57 -7.66 -3.66 -1.40
C PHE A 57 -7.55 -2.14 -1.47
N VAL A 58 -8.69 -1.50 -1.32
CA VAL A 58 -8.83 -0.04 -1.30
C VAL A 58 -9.45 0.38 0.01
N VAL A 59 -8.82 1.31 0.70
CA VAL A 59 -9.35 1.93 1.90
C VAL A 59 -9.92 3.30 1.54
N LEU A 60 -11.23 3.48 1.73
CA LEU A 60 -11.92 4.76 1.59
C LEU A 60 -11.92 5.47 2.93
N THR A 61 -11.23 6.59 3.02
CA THR A 61 -11.14 7.37 4.26
C THR A 61 -12.06 8.58 4.22
N LYS A 62 -12.36 9.16 5.40
CA LYS A 62 -13.21 10.35 5.57
C LYS A 62 -14.63 10.16 4.99
N ILE A 63 -15.16 8.97 5.15
CA ILE A 63 -16.52 8.64 4.65
C ILE A 63 -17.62 9.42 5.37
N ASP A 64 -17.35 9.88 6.59
CA ASP A 64 -18.19 10.76 7.40
C ASP A 64 -18.33 12.18 6.82
N MET A 65 -17.41 12.59 5.93
CA MET A 65 -17.36 13.93 5.34
C MET A 65 -18.02 14.01 3.96
N VAL A 66 -18.51 12.91 3.42
CA VAL A 66 -19.16 12.84 2.10
C VAL A 66 -20.57 12.28 2.22
N SER A 67 -21.42 12.61 1.24
CA SER A 67 -22.77 12.03 1.18
C SER A 67 -22.72 10.56 0.77
N GLN A 68 -23.75 9.80 1.14
CA GLN A 68 -23.91 8.41 0.72
C GLN A 68 -23.85 8.27 -0.82
N ALA A 69 -24.46 9.20 -1.56
CA ALA A 69 -24.42 9.17 -3.02
C ALA A 69 -23.02 9.35 -3.60
N GLU A 70 -22.21 10.23 -3.03
CA GLU A 70 -20.80 10.39 -3.43
C GLU A 70 -19.99 9.14 -3.14
N LEU A 71 -20.18 8.54 -1.95
CA LEU A 71 -19.51 7.30 -1.56
C LEU A 71 -19.87 6.15 -2.51
N GLU A 72 -21.13 6.05 -2.92
CA GLU A 72 -21.58 5.04 -3.89
C GLU A 72 -20.97 5.26 -5.28
N ILE A 73 -20.89 6.50 -5.75
CA ILE A 73 -20.26 6.86 -7.03
C ILE A 73 -18.77 6.47 -7.00
N ILE A 74 -18.05 6.85 -5.94
CA ILE A 74 -16.65 6.52 -5.77
C ILE A 74 -16.46 4.99 -5.76
N SER A 75 -17.25 4.29 -4.96
CA SER A 75 -17.21 2.84 -4.86
C SER A 75 -17.49 2.13 -6.18
N TRP A 76 -18.45 2.62 -6.94
CA TRP A 76 -18.78 2.11 -8.27
C TRP A 76 -17.63 2.29 -9.26
N GLN A 77 -17.02 3.48 -9.29
CA GLN A 77 -15.86 3.75 -10.15
C GLN A 77 -14.67 2.84 -9.81
N ILE A 78 -14.41 2.62 -8.53
CA ILE A 78 -13.35 1.71 -8.10
C ILE A 78 -13.62 0.29 -8.60
N ARG A 79 -14.85 -0.20 -8.46
CA ARG A 79 -15.22 -1.55 -8.93
C ARG A 79 -15.12 -1.72 -10.44
N ILE A 80 -15.31 -0.64 -11.22
CA ILE A 80 -15.07 -0.67 -12.67
C ILE A 80 -13.57 -0.76 -12.97
N LEU A 81 -12.75 0.02 -12.26
CA LEU A 81 -11.31 0.13 -12.51
C LEU A 81 -10.54 -1.08 -11.96
N ASN A 82 -10.97 -1.61 -10.82
CA ASN A 82 -10.39 -2.79 -10.18
C ASN A 82 -11.50 -3.65 -9.52
N PRO A 83 -12.15 -4.52 -10.29
CA PRO A 83 -13.23 -5.37 -9.77
C PRO A 83 -12.78 -6.42 -8.75
N SER A 84 -11.48 -6.72 -8.68
CA SER A 84 -10.91 -7.71 -7.77
C SER A 84 -10.52 -7.15 -6.41
N ALA A 85 -10.39 -5.83 -6.27
CA ALA A 85 -9.99 -5.22 -5.01
C ALA A 85 -11.10 -5.32 -3.95
N ALA A 86 -10.72 -5.72 -2.73
CA ALA A 86 -11.60 -5.58 -1.59
C ALA A 86 -11.75 -4.09 -1.21
N LEU A 87 -12.95 -3.65 -0.87
CA LEU A 87 -13.25 -2.25 -0.60
C LEU A 87 -13.63 -2.06 0.86
N PHE A 88 -12.93 -1.18 1.55
CA PHE A 88 -13.12 -0.90 2.97
C PHE A 88 -13.40 0.60 3.19
N PRO A 89 -14.69 0.98 3.33
CA PRO A 89 -15.05 2.30 3.83
C PRO A 89 -14.68 2.41 5.31
N VAL A 90 -13.90 3.43 5.66
CA VAL A 90 -13.38 3.61 7.03
C VAL A 90 -13.56 5.05 7.48
N ASP A 91 -14.09 5.20 8.69
CA ASP A 91 -13.98 6.43 9.45
C ASP A 91 -12.82 6.29 10.45
N GLY A 92 -11.73 6.98 10.18
CA GLY A 92 -10.52 6.90 11.00
C GLY A 92 -10.67 7.55 12.38
N LEU A 93 -11.65 8.42 12.60
CA LEU A 93 -11.89 9.08 13.89
C LEU A 93 -12.78 8.22 14.80
N ALA A 94 -13.89 7.71 14.26
CA ALA A 94 -14.82 6.88 15.03
C ALA A 94 -14.44 5.40 15.03
N GLY A 95 -13.49 4.97 14.19
CA GLY A 95 -13.07 3.59 14.05
C GLY A 95 -14.04 2.72 13.23
N TYR A 96 -15.06 3.30 12.62
CA TYR A 96 -16.00 2.55 11.79
C TYR A 96 -15.30 1.87 10.62
N GLY A 97 -15.61 0.60 10.40
CA GLY A 97 -15.05 -0.20 9.30
C GLY A 97 -13.64 -0.74 9.53
N THR A 98 -12.94 -0.30 10.58
CA THR A 98 -11.57 -0.75 10.89
C THR A 98 -11.50 -2.24 11.25
N ASP A 99 -12.52 -2.77 11.91
CA ASP A 99 -12.58 -4.18 12.29
C ASP A 99 -12.62 -5.11 11.08
N LEU A 100 -13.39 -4.75 10.06
CA LEU A 100 -13.47 -5.52 8.81
C LEU A 100 -12.14 -5.51 8.07
N LEU A 101 -11.48 -4.35 8.02
CA LEU A 101 -10.15 -4.21 7.44
C LEU A 101 -9.13 -5.06 8.20
N ALA A 102 -9.14 -4.99 9.53
CA ALA A 102 -8.25 -5.77 10.38
C ALA A 102 -8.45 -7.28 10.19
N GLN A 103 -9.70 -7.76 10.18
CA GLN A 103 -10.02 -9.17 9.94
C GLN A 103 -9.51 -9.63 8.55
N TRP A 104 -9.69 -8.81 7.53
CA TRP A 104 -9.23 -9.11 6.18
C TRP A 104 -7.69 -9.21 6.12
N LEU A 105 -6.98 -8.30 6.77
CA LEU A 105 -5.52 -8.31 6.85
C LEU A 105 -5.01 -9.54 7.60
N LEU A 106 -5.61 -9.88 8.74
CA LEU A 106 -5.23 -11.04 9.55
C LEU A 106 -5.48 -12.38 8.86
N ALA A 107 -6.43 -12.43 7.93
CA ALA A 107 -6.70 -13.62 7.12
C ALA A 107 -5.70 -13.84 5.97
N ARG A 108 -4.77 -12.90 5.74
CA ARG A 108 -3.78 -13.02 4.68
C ARG A 108 -2.64 -13.97 5.04
N PRO A 109 -2.05 -14.64 4.04
CA PRO A 109 -0.86 -15.45 4.28
C PRO A 109 0.28 -14.60 4.89
N VAL A 110 0.98 -15.18 5.84
CA VAL A 110 2.13 -14.54 6.46
C VAL A 110 3.28 -14.47 5.44
N CYS A 111 3.78 -13.27 5.17
CA CYS A 111 4.98 -13.08 4.38
C CYS A 111 6.21 -13.31 5.26
N THR A 112 6.99 -14.33 4.97
CA THR A 112 8.16 -14.73 5.77
C THR A 112 9.45 -13.99 5.42
N GLY A 113 9.44 -13.08 4.44
CA GLY A 113 10.58 -12.25 4.06
C GLY A 113 10.47 -11.67 2.67
N PHE A 114 11.26 -10.65 2.39
CA PHE A 114 11.29 -9.95 1.11
C PHE A 114 12.56 -10.26 0.29
N GLU A 115 13.48 -11.00 0.85
CA GLU A 115 14.73 -11.34 0.16
C GLU A 115 14.42 -12.18 -1.08
N ARG A 116 14.84 -11.68 -2.24
CA ARG A 116 14.59 -12.26 -3.56
C ARG A 116 13.14 -12.22 -4.06
N ASP A 117 12.28 -11.47 -3.39
CA ASP A 117 10.93 -11.24 -3.89
C ASP A 117 10.96 -10.45 -5.21
N ALA A 118 9.91 -10.54 -6.01
CA ALA A 118 9.79 -9.83 -7.27
C ALA A 118 8.64 -8.82 -7.22
N LEU A 119 8.79 -7.74 -7.95
CA LEU A 119 7.69 -6.80 -8.14
C LEU A 119 6.59 -7.46 -8.97
N ARG A 120 5.34 -7.37 -8.50
CA ARG A 120 4.17 -7.95 -9.16
C ARG A 120 3.77 -7.23 -10.45
N HIS A 121 4.36 -6.10 -10.74
CA HIS A 121 4.07 -5.27 -11.90
C HIS A 121 5.34 -5.00 -12.72
N THR A 122 5.16 -4.64 -13.98
CA THR A 122 6.24 -4.17 -14.83
C THR A 122 6.68 -2.79 -14.40
N MET A 123 8.00 -2.54 -14.44
CA MET A 123 8.51 -1.20 -14.23
C MET A 123 8.05 -0.25 -15.33
N PRO A 124 7.80 1.03 -15.01
CA PRO A 124 7.54 2.05 -16.03
C PRO A 124 8.64 2.08 -17.09
N SER A 125 8.30 2.47 -18.32
CA SER A 125 9.23 2.52 -19.46
C SER A 125 10.44 3.43 -19.23
N GLY A 126 10.30 4.46 -18.39
CA GLY A 126 11.42 5.31 -18.00
C GLY A 126 12.15 4.76 -16.78
N VAL A 127 13.47 4.72 -16.85
CA VAL A 127 14.35 4.30 -15.75
C VAL A 127 14.97 5.55 -15.11
N CYS A 128 14.97 5.61 -13.78
CA CYS A 128 15.62 6.69 -13.04
C CYS A 128 16.80 6.16 -12.23
N SER A 129 17.62 7.09 -11.70
CA SER A 129 18.81 6.76 -10.91
C SER A 129 18.54 5.97 -9.62
N TYR A 130 17.29 5.96 -9.16
CA TYR A 130 16.92 5.25 -7.93
C TYR A 130 16.63 3.77 -8.16
N CYS A 131 15.93 3.41 -9.21
CA CYS A 131 15.48 2.04 -9.41
C CYS A 131 16.22 1.29 -10.52
N VAL A 132 16.80 2.00 -11.49
CA VAL A 132 17.53 1.46 -12.65
C VAL A 132 16.85 0.28 -13.37
N GLY A 133 15.54 0.13 -13.19
CA GLY A 133 14.75 -0.92 -13.81
C GLY A 133 14.84 -2.31 -13.13
N GLU A 134 15.54 -2.45 -12.02
CA GLU A 134 15.62 -3.73 -11.30
C GLU A 134 14.26 -4.10 -10.68
N ARG A 135 13.82 -5.33 -10.87
CA ARG A 135 12.55 -5.86 -10.37
C ARG A 135 12.71 -6.77 -9.15
N ARG A 136 13.90 -7.27 -8.91
CA ARG A 136 14.17 -8.14 -7.76
C ARG A 136 14.36 -7.30 -6.50
N VAL A 137 13.84 -7.78 -5.40
CA VAL A 137 13.91 -7.12 -4.10
C VAL A 137 14.92 -7.84 -3.20
N GLY A 138 15.68 -7.08 -2.46
CA GLY A 138 16.67 -7.61 -1.51
C GLY A 138 17.98 -6.84 -1.56
N SER A 139 18.79 -7.00 -0.53
CA SER A 139 20.06 -6.27 -0.38
C SER A 139 21.06 -6.54 -1.51
N ALA A 140 21.03 -7.75 -2.10
CA ALA A 140 21.89 -8.15 -3.20
C ALA A 140 21.52 -7.51 -4.55
N PHE A 141 20.32 -6.95 -4.67
CA PHE A 141 19.78 -6.39 -5.92
C PHE A 141 19.66 -4.87 -5.90
N GLN A 142 20.05 -4.23 -4.80
CA GLN A 142 20.04 -2.78 -4.71
C GLN A 142 21.00 -2.15 -5.72
N GLN A 143 20.45 -1.33 -6.62
CA GLN A 143 21.21 -0.60 -7.63
C GLN A 143 20.76 0.87 -7.63
N GLY A 144 21.57 1.74 -8.25
CA GLY A 144 21.27 3.16 -8.32
C GLY A 144 21.59 3.92 -7.02
N VAL A 145 21.12 5.16 -6.95
CA VAL A 145 21.31 6.02 -5.77
C VAL A 145 20.22 5.71 -4.76
N VAL A 146 20.55 4.88 -3.78
CA VAL A 146 19.62 4.49 -2.70
C VAL A 146 20.20 4.89 -1.35
N GLY A 147 19.45 5.68 -0.59
CA GLY A 147 19.68 5.87 0.82
C GLY A 147 19.28 4.60 1.57
N LYS A 148 20.22 3.97 2.28
CA LYS A 148 19.86 2.84 3.14
C LYS A 148 19.23 3.37 4.42
N ILE A 149 18.02 2.89 4.73
CA ILE A 149 17.43 3.09 6.05
C ILE A 149 18.12 2.07 6.99
N SER A 150 18.97 2.56 7.87
CA SER A 150 19.46 1.76 8.99
C SER A 150 18.46 1.93 10.15
N PHE A 151 17.83 0.84 10.55
CA PHE A 151 17.10 0.79 11.81
C PHE A 151 18.12 0.60 12.93
N GLU A 152 18.87 1.65 13.27
CA GLU A 152 19.54 1.72 14.54
C GLU A 152 18.47 1.86 15.62
N GLU A 153 18.66 1.14 16.72
CA GLU A 153 17.71 1.04 17.82
C GLU A 153 17.18 2.44 18.20
N ALA A 154 15.93 2.74 17.89
CA ALA A 154 15.28 3.89 18.44
C ALA A 154 15.29 3.73 19.97
N PRO A 155 15.76 4.73 20.74
CA PRO A 155 15.70 4.65 22.19
C PRO A 155 14.25 4.37 22.59
N VAL A 156 14.06 3.30 23.34
CA VAL A 156 12.76 2.94 23.91
C VAL A 156 12.37 4.15 24.77
N CYS A 157 11.42 4.97 24.33
CA CYS A 157 10.81 5.96 25.19
C CYS A 157 10.17 5.18 26.33
N GLY A 158 10.87 5.17 27.48
CA GLY A 158 10.33 4.66 28.72
C GLY A 158 9.05 5.42 29.07
N VAL A 159 8.00 4.68 29.36
CA VAL A 159 6.76 5.12 29.96
C VAL A 159 7.02 5.47 31.42
#